data_4c4fc1b9b6f5ba24d7e2b4aea2080a04
#
_entry.id   4c4fc1b9b6f5ba24d7e2b4aea2080a04
#
_cell.length_a   1.000
_cell.length_b   1.000
_cell.length_c   1.000
_cell.angle_alpha   90.00
_cell.angle_beta   90.00
_cell.angle_gamma   90.00
#
_symmetry.space_group_name_H-M   'P 1'
#
loop_
_entity.id
_entity.type
_entity.pdbx_description
1 polymer ?
#
loop_
_entity_poly.entity_id
_entity_poly.type
_entity_poly.pdbx_seq_one_letter_code
_entity_poly.pdbx_strand_id
1 'polypeptide(L)'
;NAKLPGILELSRTFAHVDPVKEPIPVVPTCHYMMGGVPTNIGGQALTQVDGKDVIIEGLYAAGEIACVSVHGANRLGGNSLLDLVVFGRAVGIQIEQNFKEGFESVDASEEDIERAMARLNRLNSSTSGEDVAKVRADLQKTMQLYFGVFRDGDSMVKGLGLLDEIEKRVRNTVLDDKSNAFNTARVEALELDNLFETAYATAIAAIERKESRGAHARNDYTERDDVNWLCHSLYFPETKTIGKRDVNFAPKTVPPFEPKIRVY
;
A
#
# COMPACT_ATOMS: atom_id res chain seq x y z
N ASN A 1 -25.40 -19.37 18.63
CA ASN A 1 -25.61 -20.24 17.46
C ASN A 1 -26.42 -19.60 16.33
N ALA A 2 -27.53 -18.89 16.62
CA ALA A 2 -28.40 -18.32 15.59
C ALA A 2 -27.79 -17.14 14.82
N LYS A 3 -26.88 -16.37 15.42
CA LYS A 3 -26.33 -15.13 14.82
C LYS A 3 -25.12 -15.37 13.93
N LEU A 4 -24.32 -16.42 14.16
CA LEU A 4 -23.06 -16.67 13.48
C LEU A 4 -22.85 -18.15 13.11
N PRO A 5 -23.78 -18.77 12.34
CA PRO A 5 -23.69 -20.19 12.02
C PRO A 5 -22.46 -20.53 11.19
N GLY A 6 -22.07 -19.69 10.24
CA GLY A 6 -20.90 -19.92 9.39
C GLY A 6 -19.58 -19.94 10.16
N ILE A 7 -19.41 -19.08 11.17
CA ILE A 7 -18.18 -19.10 12.00
C ILE A 7 -18.11 -20.39 12.81
N LEU A 8 -19.24 -20.89 13.34
CA LEU A 8 -19.28 -22.15 14.07
C LEU A 8 -18.88 -23.33 13.18
N GLU A 9 -19.42 -23.37 11.96
CA GLU A 9 -19.12 -24.42 10.98
C GLU A 9 -17.65 -24.40 10.56
N LEU A 10 -17.12 -23.23 10.17
CA LEU A 10 -15.72 -23.08 9.78
C LEU A 10 -14.75 -23.47 10.90
N SER A 11 -15.04 -23.05 12.14
CA SER A 11 -14.18 -23.37 13.28
C SER A 11 -14.16 -24.86 13.58
N ARG A 12 -15.29 -25.52 13.52
CA ARG A 12 -15.39 -26.99 13.75
C ARG A 12 -14.73 -27.77 12.61
N THR A 13 -14.92 -27.32 11.35
CA THR A 13 -14.42 -28.04 10.18
C THR A 13 -12.91 -27.89 10.00
N PHE A 14 -12.40 -26.68 10.10
CA PHE A 14 -11.01 -26.38 9.74
C PHE A 14 -10.07 -26.24 10.93
N ALA A 15 -10.55 -25.73 12.06
CA ALA A 15 -9.72 -25.58 13.25
C ALA A 15 -9.96 -26.72 14.28
N HIS A 16 -10.95 -27.57 14.04
CA HIS A 16 -11.38 -28.65 14.97
C HIS A 16 -11.74 -28.16 16.37
N VAL A 17 -12.24 -26.91 16.46
CA VAL A 17 -12.58 -26.22 17.70
C VAL A 17 -14.08 -25.97 17.75
N ASP A 18 -14.72 -26.28 18.89
CA ASP A 18 -16.08 -25.81 19.17
C ASP A 18 -16.04 -24.42 19.84
N PRO A 19 -16.30 -23.31 19.12
CA PRO A 19 -16.15 -21.97 19.65
C PRO A 19 -17.19 -21.58 20.72
N VAL A 20 -18.15 -22.48 20.98
CA VAL A 20 -19.05 -22.34 22.15
C VAL A 20 -18.37 -22.78 23.44
N LYS A 21 -17.35 -23.63 23.37
CA LYS A 21 -16.66 -24.23 24.49
C LYS A 21 -15.25 -23.73 24.71
N GLU A 22 -14.56 -23.35 23.62
CA GLU A 22 -13.16 -22.98 23.65
C GLU A 22 -12.83 -21.88 22.63
N PRO A 23 -11.74 -21.09 22.82
CA PRO A 23 -11.34 -20.04 21.91
C PRO A 23 -10.93 -20.56 20.55
N ILE A 24 -11.23 -19.80 19.49
CA ILE A 24 -10.74 -20.07 18.13
C ILE A 24 -9.28 -19.61 18.06
N PRO A 25 -8.34 -20.45 17.58
CA PRO A 25 -6.97 -20.03 17.34
C PRO A 25 -6.91 -18.99 16.22
N VAL A 26 -6.25 -17.87 16.47
CA VAL A 26 -6.04 -16.81 15.49
C VAL A 26 -4.58 -16.38 15.47
N VAL A 27 -4.13 -15.88 14.33
CA VAL A 27 -2.81 -15.28 14.16
C VAL A 27 -2.95 -13.85 13.63
N PRO A 28 -2.09 -12.92 14.04
CA PRO A 28 -2.06 -11.57 13.46
C PRO A 28 -1.70 -11.67 11.97
N THR A 29 -2.52 -11.08 11.11
CA THR A 29 -2.27 -10.99 9.66
C THR A 29 -2.53 -9.59 9.16
N CYS A 30 -1.85 -9.21 8.08
CA CYS A 30 -2.16 -7.95 7.39
C CYS A 30 -3.57 -8.05 6.80
N HIS A 31 -4.39 -7.02 7.04
CA HIS A 31 -5.76 -6.96 6.56
C HIS A 31 -6.01 -5.78 5.63
N TYR A 32 -5.42 -4.62 5.94
CA TYR A 32 -5.60 -3.38 5.21
C TYR A 32 -4.27 -2.62 5.12
N MET A 33 -3.97 -2.07 3.95
CA MET A 33 -2.80 -1.22 3.76
C MET A 33 -3.17 0.24 4.07
N MET A 34 -2.70 0.76 5.20
CA MET A 34 -2.80 2.18 5.52
C MET A 34 -1.79 2.97 4.69
N GLY A 35 -2.19 4.13 4.20
CA GLY A 35 -1.40 4.91 3.27
C GLY A 35 -1.87 4.72 1.83
N GLY A 36 -0.96 4.77 0.87
CA GLY A 36 -1.26 4.67 -0.56
C GLY A 36 -0.92 5.95 -1.31
N VAL A 37 -1.53 6.15 -2.46
CA VAL A 37 -1.35 7.36 -3.28
C VAL A 37 -1.91 8.57 -2.53
N PRO A 38 -1.09 9.60 -2.20
CA PRO A 38 -1.60 10.80 -1.54
C PRO A 38 -2.64 11.51 -2.40
N THR A 39 -3.76 11.90 -1.81
CA THR A 39 -4.82 12.63 -2.53
C THR A 39 -5.31 13.82 -1.73
N ASN A 40 -5.93 14.78 -2.43
CA ASN A 40 -6.80 15.77 -1.81
C ASN A 40 -8.21 15.18 -1.58
N ILE A 41 -9.13 15.96 -1.03
CA ILE A 41 -10.51 15.52 -0.73
C ILE A 41 -11.35 15.23 -1.98
N GLY A 42 -10.97 15.73 -3.15
CA GLY A 42 -11.57 15.41 -4.45
C GLY A 42 -10.98 14.16 -5.10
N GLY A 43 -10.01 13.51 -4.43
CA GLY A 43 -9.34 12.31 -4.91
C GLY A 43 -8.30 12.55 -6.00
N GLN A 44 -7.91 13.79 -6.30
CA GLN A 44 -6.81 14.09 -7.21
C GLN A 44 -5.49 13.68 -6.54
N ALA A 45 -4.68 12.91 -7.25
CA ALA A 45 -3.38 12.46 -6.77
C ALA A 45 -2.42 13.63 -6.58
N LEU A 46 -1.58 13.53 -5.55
CA LEU A 46 -0.64 14.57 -5.16
C LEU A 46 0.79 14.06 -5.22
N THR A 47 1.70 14.93 -5.60
CA THR A 47 3.13 14.80 -5.36
C THR A 47 3.64 16.00 -4.56
N GLN A 48 4.93 16.04 -4.20
CA GLN A 48 5.56 17.22 -3.60
C GLN A 48 6.64 17.79 -4.50
N VAL A 49 6.60 19.11 -4.67
CA VAL A 49 7.67 19.90 -5.28
C VAL A 49 8.05 21.00 -4.29
N ASP A 50 9.31 21.06 -3.91
CA ASP A 50 9.83 22.03 -2.92
C ASP A 50 9.04 22.01 -1.59
N GLY A 51 8.64 20.82 -1.13
CA GLY A 51 7.88 20.61 0.10
C GLY A 51 6.41 21.02 0.06
N LYS A 52 5.87 21.35 -1.12
CA LYS A 52 4.46 21.71 -1.32
C LYS A 52 3.73 20.66 -2.13
N ASP A 53 2.49 20.38 -1.73
CA ASP A 53 1.63 19.49 -2.48
C ASP A 53 1.29 20.08 -3.85
N VAL A 54 1.48 19.29 -4.90
CA VAL A 54 1.15 19.62 -6.29
C VAL A 54 0.24 18.52 -6.84
N ILE A 55 -0.83 18.90 -7.53
CA ILE A 55 -1.75 17.97 -8.17
C ILE A 55 -1.05 17.33 -9.39
N ILE A 56 -1.16 16.01 -9.50
CA ILE A 56 -0.81 15.28 -10.72
C ILE A 56 -2.05 15.31 -11.61
N GLU A 57 -2.02 16.15 -12.63
CA GLU A 57 -3.18 16.36 -13.51
C GLU A 57 -3.62 15.06 -14.19
N GLY A 58 -4.94 14.83 -14.19
CA GLY A 58 -5.54 13.65 -14.79
C GLY A 58 -5.44 12.35 -13.98
N LEU A 59 -4.72 12.33 -12.85
CA LEU A 59 -4.58 11.16 -12.00
C LEU A 59 -5.45 11.28 -10.74
N TYR A 60 -6.28 10.25 -10.49
CA TYR A 60 -7.17 10.17 -9.32
C TYR A 60 -7.01 8.86 -8.62
N ALA A 61 -7.24 8.85 -7.31
CA ALA A 61 -7.30 7.63 -6.50
C ALA A 61 -8.36 7.74 -5.41
N ALA A 62 -9.04 6.62 -5.11
CA ALA A 62 -10.02 6.51 -4.03
C ALA A 62 -10.00 5.10 -3.43
N GLY A 63 -10.44 4.96 -2.18
CA GLY A 63 -10.48 3.70 -1.46
C GLY A 63 -9.10 3.26 -0.94
N GLU A 64 -8.88 1.97 -0.78
CA GLU A 64 -7.67 1.43 -0.14
C GLU A 64 -6.36 1.83 -0.82
N ILE A 65 -6.36 2.05 -2.13
CA ILE A 65 -5.18 2.53 -2.88
C ILE A 65 -4.81 3.97 -2.54
N ALA A 66 -5.76 4.78 -2.06
CA ALA A 66 -5.58 6.21 -1.82
C ALA A 66 -5.26 6.52 -0.35
N CYS A 67 -4.53 7.60 -0.14
CA CYS A 67 -4.31 8.20 1.17
C CYS A 67 -4.90 9.62 1.22
N VAL A 68 -6.20 9.70 1.48
CA VAL A 68 -6.89 10.97 1.74
C VAL A 68 -6.75 11.43 3.20
N SER A 69 -5.98 10.70 4.00
CA SER A 69 -5.62 11.01 5.40
C SER A 69 -6.75 10.81 6.43
N VAL A 70 -7.76 9.99 6.15
CA VAL A 70 -8.89 9.77 7.08
C VAL A 70 -8.72 8.57 8.02
N HIS A 71 -7.73 7.71 7.78
CA HIS A 71 -7.52 6.49 8.58
C HIS A 71 -6.38 6.62 9.59
N GLY A 72 -5.49 7.60 9.44
CA GLY A 72 -4.28 7.69 10.23
C GLY A 72 -3.41 6.45 10.06
N ALA A 73 -2.78 6.01 11.15
CA ALA A 73 -1.87 4.86 11.13
C ALA A 73 -2.58 3.51 11.36
N ASN A 74 -3.89 3.49 11.60
CA ASN A 74 -4.68 2.27 11.71
C ASN A 74 -6.17 2.56 11.48
N ARG A 75 -6.73 1.97 10.44
CA ARG A 75 -8.14 2.13 10.08
C ARG A 75 -9.06 1.51 11.14
N LEU A 76 -10.11 2.23 11.50
CA LEU A 76 -11.18 1.70 12.35
C LEU A 76 -12.05 0.70 11.56
N GLY A 77 -12.54 -0.31 12.25
CA GLY A 77 -13.44 -1.32 11.69
C GLY A 77 -14.66 -0.69 11.00
N GLY A 78 -15.00 -1.17 9.80
CA GLY A 78 -16.09 -0.64 8.98
C GLY A 78 -15.77 0.60 8.14
N ASN A 79 -14.77 1.41 8.50
CA ASN A 79 -14.47 2.66 7.80
C ASN A 79 -13.93 2.49 6.38
N SER A 80 -13.45 1.30 6.01
CA SER A 80 -13.06 1.01 4.62
C SER A 80 -14.23 1.19 3.66
N LEU A 81 -15.39 0.63 3.99
CA LEU A 81 -16.59 0.74 3.14
C LEU A 81 -17.08 2.19 3.03
N LEU A 82 -16.99 2.96 4.11
CA LEU A 82 -17.33 4.39 4.10
C LEU A 82 -16.37 5.17 3.20
N ASP A 83 -15.08 4.92 3.30
CA ASP A 83 -14.05 5.53 2.45
C ASP A 83 -14.34 5.27 0.96
N LEU A 84 -14.54 4.00 0.57
CA LEU A 84 -14.85 3.60 -0.80
C LEU A 84 -16.04 4.37 -1.39
N VAL A 85 -17.13 4.46 -0.63
CA VAL A 85 -18.37 5.10 -1.10
C VAL A 85 -18.23 6.63 -1.14
N VAL A 86 -17.69 7.23 -0.07
CA VAL A 86 -17.60 8.69 0.06
C VAL A 86 -16.59 9.27 -0.94
N PHE A 87 -15.36 8.73 -0.97
CA PHE A 87 -14.33 9.29 -1.83
C PHE A 87 -14.43 8.79 -3.27
N GLY A 88 -14.97 7.61 -3.54
CA GLY A 88 -15.32 7.21 -4.90
C GLY A 88 -16.35 8.16 -5.53
N ARG A 89 -17.36 8.58 -4.76
CA ARG A 89 -18.32 9.61 -5.19
C ARG A 89 -17.65 10.98 -5.35
N ALA A 90 -16.76 11.37 -4.44
CA ALA A 90 -16.06 12.66 -4.51
C ALA A 90 -15.21 12.75 -5.77
N VAL A 91 -14.48 11.69 -6.13
CA VAL A 91 -13.72 11.58 -7.38
C VAL A 91 -14.62 11.78 -8.60
N GLY A 92 -15.77 11.10 -8.65
CA GLY A 92 -16.71 11.25 -9.76
C GLY A 92 -17.22 12.69 -9.94
N ILE A 93 -17.52 13.36 -8.84
CA ILE A 93 -17.94 14.78 -8.85
C ILE A 93 -16.78 15.68 -9.31
N GLN A 94 -15.56 15.44 -8.80
CA GLN A 94 -14.39 16.24 -9.19
C GLN A 94 -14.06 16.10 -10.67
N ILE A 95 -14.12 14.89 -11.21
CA ILE A 95 -13.93 14.63 -12.64
C ILE A 95 -14.98 15.38 -13.46
N GLU A 96 -16.26 15.28 -13.07
CA GLU A 96 -17.35 16.01 -13.77
C GLU A 96 -17.11 17.52 -13.78
N GLN A 97 -16.65 18.08 -12.66
CA GLN A 97 -16.33 19.51 -12.55
C GLN A 97 -15.17 19.89 -13.47
N ASN A 98 -14.08 19.14 -13.44
CA ASN A 98 -12.92 19.42 -14.28
C ASN A 98 -13.27 19.35 -15.77
N PHE A 99 -14.12 18.41 -16.21
CA PHE A 99 -14.59 18.35 -17.59
C PHE A 99 -15.45 19.56 -17.98
N LYS A 100 -16.30 20.04 -17.06
CA LYS A 100 -17.12 21.26 -17.30
C LYS A 100 -16.27 22.53 -17.38
N GLU A 101 -15.16 22.59 -16.67
CA GLU A 101 -14.20 23.69 -16.67
C GLU A 101 -13.26 23.67 -17.88
N GLY A 102 -13.33 22.63 -18.73
CA GLY A 102 -12.57 22.54 -19.97
C GLY A 102 -11.25 21.79 -19.81
N PHE A 103 -11.29 20.63 -19.12
CA PHE A 103 -10.13 19.73 -19.05
C PHE A 103 -9.64 19.36 -20.45
N GLU A 104 -8.39 19.71 -20.76
CA GLU A 104 -7.70 19.28 -21.97
C GLU A 104 -6.88 18.02 -21.66
N SER A 105 -7.09 16.95 -22.42
CA SER A 105 -6.24 15.77 -22.33
C SER A 105 -4.88 16.07 -22.93
N VAL A 106 -3.83 15.70 -22.23
CA VAL A 106 -2.45 15.76 -22.75
C VAL A 106 -2.14 14.43 -23.41
N ASP A 107 -1.60 14.48 -24.62
CA ASP A 107 -1.11 13.28 -25.30
C ASP A 107 0.07 12.68 -24.52
N ALA A 108 0.14 11.34 -24.49
CA ALA A 108 1.25 10.65 -23.87
C ALA A 108 2.56 10.97 -24.63
N SER A 109 3.63 11.24 -23.89
CA SER A 109 4.95 11.44 -24.50
C SER A 109 5.48 10.15 -25.13
N GLU A 110 6.28 10.24 -26.18
CA GLU A 110 6.94 9.08 -26.77
C GLU A 110 7.77 8.32 -25.73
N GLU A 111 8.45 9.03 -24.83
CA GLU A 111 9.25 8.45 -23.74
C GLU A 111 8.39 7.62 -22.77
N ASP A 112 7.19 8.08 -22.42
CA ASP A 112 6.28 7.36 -21.54
C ASP A 112 5.74 6.08 -22.20
N ILE A 113 5.43 6.18 -23.52
CA ILE A 113 5.02 5.03 -24.32
C ILE A 113 6.15 4.01 -24.41
N GLU A 114 7.37 4.45 -24.73
CA GLU A 114 8.54 3.56 -24.81
C GLU A 114 8.82 2.89 -23.46
N ARG A 115 8.72 3.60 -22.35
CA ARG A 115 8.90 3.05 -20.99
C ARG A 115 7.86 1.97 -20.68
N ALA A 116 6.59 2.21 -21.00
CA ALA A 116 5.52 1.24 -20.83
C ALA A 116 5.73 0.00 -21.72
N MET A 117 6.12 0.22 -22.98
CA MET A 117 6.39 -0.85 -23.92
C MET A 117 7.64 -1.65 -23.58
N ALA A 118 8.69 -1.01 -23.07
CA ALA A 118 9.91 -1.70 -22.61
C ALA A 118 9.62 -2.72 -21.52
N ARG A 119 8.70 -2.41 -20.61
CA ARG A 119 8.26 -3.32 -19.56
C ARG A 119 7.59 -4.58 -20.13
N LEU A 120 6.71 -4.44 -21.10
CA LEU A 120 6.09 -5.57 -21.80
C LEU A 120 7.10 -6.35 -22.66
N ASN A 121 7.97 -5.65 -23.39
CA ASN A 121 8.96 -6.23 -24.27
C ASN A 121 9.99 -7.05 -23.51
N ARG A 122 10.39 -6.63 -22.31
CA ARG A 122 11.25 -7.41 -21.42
C ARG A 122 10.70 -8.82 -21.19
N LEU A 123 9.42 -8.93 -20.86
CA LEU A 123 8.76 -10.23 -20.65
C LEU A 123 8.59 -11.01 -21.93
N ASN A 124 8.23 -10.36 -23.03
CA ASN A 124 8.02 -11.03 -24.32
C ASN A 124 9.33 -11.58 -24.91
N SER A 125 10.45 -10.87 -24.75
CA SER A 125 11.74 -11.25 -25.31
C SER A 125 12.57 -12.14 -24.38
N SER A 126 12.21 -12.31 -23.10
CA SER A 126 12.95 -13.14 -22.18
C SER A 126 12.97 -14.61 -22.64
N THR A 127 14.14 -15.22 -22.68
CA THR A 127 14.35 -16.63 -23.05
C THR A 127 14.90 -17.46 -21.90
N SER A 128 15.40 -16.79 -20.85
CA SER A 128 15.92 -17.38 -19.63
C SER A 128 15.74 -16.41 -18.47
N GLY A 129 15.70 -16.90 -17.26
CA GLY A 129 15.52 -16.11 -16.05
C GLY A 129 14.94 -16.94 -14.92
N GLU A 130 14.47 -16.25 -13.90
CA GLU A 130 13.84 -16.90 -12.74
C GLU A 130 12.32 -17.02 -12.92
N ASP A 131 11.77 -18.04 -12.30
CA ASP A 131 10.33 -18.26 -12.22
C ASP A 131 9.65 -17.17 -11.40
N VAL A 132 8.57 -16.56 -11.95
CA VAL A 132 7.83 -15.45 -11.35
C VAL A 132 7.25 -15.83 -9.98
N ALA A 133 6.68 -17.05 -9.86
CA ALA A 133 6.06 -17.49 -8.61
C ALA A 133 7.08 -17.69 -7.50
N LYS A 134 8.27 -18.16 -7.84
CA LYS A 134 9.38 -18.31 -6.89
C LYS A 134 9.86 -16.96 -6.37
N VAL A 135 10.10 -15.99 -7.25
CA VAL A 135 10.54 -14.65 -6.85
C VAL A 135 9.48 -13.97 -6.00
N ARG A 136 8.18 -14.12 -6.35
CA ARG A 136 7.04 -13.62 -5.55
C ARG A 136 7.03 -14.24 -4.16
N ALA A 137 7.20 -15.56 -4.05
CA ALA A 137 7.21 -16.25 -2.76
C ALA A 137 8.37 -15.77 -1.86
N ASP A 138 9.54 -15.56 -2.43
CA ASP A 138 10.70 -15.04 -1.70
C ASP A 138 10.49 -13.59 -1.24
N LEU A 139 9.86 -12.72 -2.07
CA LEU A 139 9.44 -11.38 -1.70
C LEU A 139 8.47 -11.40 -0.53
N GLN A 140 7.40 -12.19 -0.62
CA GLN A 140 6.39 -12.33 0.43
C GLN A 140 6.99 -12.83 1.74
N LYS A 141 7.88 -13.82 1.66
CA LYS A 141 8.59 -14.37 2.82
C LYS A 141 9.50 -13.32 3.47
N THR A 142 10.22 -12.54 2.67
CA THR A 142 11.07 -11.45 3.16
C THR A 142 10.25 -10.40 3.88
N MET A 143 9.13 -9.95 3.30
CA MET A 143 8.24 -9.00 3.94
C MET A 143 7.63 -9.54 5.23
N GLN A 144 7.20 -10.80 5.24
CA GLN A 144 6.64 -11.43 6.45
C GLN A 144 7.67 -11.53 7.58
N LEU A 145 8.91 -11.89 7.29
CA LEU A 145 9.94 -12.13 8.30
C LEU A 145 10.54 -10.84 8.87
N TYR A 146 10.73 -9.82 8.03
CA TYR A 146 11.49 -8.62 8.38
C TYR A 146 10.62 -7.37 8.56
N PHE A 147 9.44 -7.33 7.94
CA PHE A 147 8.52 -6.17 7.96
C PHE A 147 7.12 -6.53 8.43
N GLY A 148 6.97 -7.63 9.16
CA GLY A 148 5.70 -8.13 9.68
C GLY A 148 5.11 -7.26 10.79
N VAL A 149 4.33 -7.89 11.69
CA VAL A 149 3.56 -7.18 12.73
C VAL A 149 4.45 -6.46 13.73
N PHE A 150 5.51 -7.11 14.20
CA PHE A 150 6.47 -6.54 15.15
C PHE A 150 7.80 -6.32 14.46
N ARG A 151 8.28 -5.10 14.48
CA ARG A 151 9.43 -4.62 13.71
C ARG A 151 10.59 -4.26 14.60
N ASP A 152 11.79 -4.48 14.09
CA ASP A 152 13.04 -4.15 14.75
C ASP A 152 14.02 -3.58 13.72
N GLY A 153 14.74 -2.50 14.07
CA GLY A 153 15.59 -1.76 13.14
C GLY A 153 16.65 -2.61 12.46
N ASP A 154 17.39 -3.40 13.24
CA ASP A 154 18.46 -4.25 12.71
C ASP A 154 17.92 -5.34 11.78
N SER A 155 16.76 -5.92 12.16
CA SER A 155 16.07 -6.90 11.35
C SER A 155 15.60 -6.31 10.02
N MET A 156 14.96 -5.13 10.07
CA MET A 156 14.48 -4.46 8.86
C MET A 156 15.62 -4.06 7.90
N VAL A 157 16.76 -3.62 8.41
CA VAL A 157 17.96 -3.33 7.58
C VAL A 157 18.45 -4.58 6.85
N LYS A 158 18.46 -5.73 7.51
CA LYS A 158 18.77 -7.02 6.85
C LYS A 158 17.74 -7.36 5.77
N GLY A 159 16.45 -7.16 6.09
CA GLY A 159 15.35 -7.35 5.14
C GLY A 159 15.48 -6.46 3.91
N LEU A 160 15.89 -5.20 4.08
CA LEU A 160 16.11 -4.27 2.97
C LEU A 160 17.23 -4.77 2.03
N GLY A 161 18.33 -5.27 2.59
CA GLY A 161 19.40 -5.88 1.76
C GLY A 161 18.91 -7.08 0.95
N LEU A 162 17.98 -7.88 1.50
CA LEU A 162 17.33 -8.96 0.73
C LEU A 162 16.38 -8.42 -0.36
N LEU A 163 15.69 -7.32 -0.10
CA LEU A 163 14.86 -6.68 -1.12
C LEU A 163 15.68 -6.14 -2.28
N ASP A 164 16.88 -5.58 -2.03
CA ASP A 164 17.80 -5.13 -3.09
C ASP A 164 18.23 -6.29 -3.99
N GLU A 165 18.43 -7.49 -3.43
CA GLU A 165 18.71 -8.70 -4.24
C GLU A 165 17.46 -9.18 -4.99
N ILE A 166 16.30 -9.13 -4.36
CA ILE A 166 15.02 -9.50 -5.00
C ILE A 166 14.70 -8.54 -6.15
N GLU A 167 15.03 -7.25 -6.08
CA GLU A 167 14.88 -6.31 -7.19
C GLU A 167 15.54 -6.80 -8.48
N LYS A 168 16.80 -7.24 -8.36
CA LYS A 168 17.56 -7.78 -9.49
C LYS A 168 16.90 -9.02 -10.09
N ARG A 169 16.34 -9.86 -9.23
CA ARG A 169 15.64 -11.08 -9.62
C ARG A 169 14.30 -10.78 -10.30
N VAL A 170 13.53 -9.82 -9.80
CA VAL A 170 12.30 -9.33 -10.45
C VAL A 170 12.56 -8.88 -11.88
N ARG A 171 13.64 -8.13 -12.10
CA ARG A 171 14.05 -7.67 -13.43
C ARG A 171 14.53 -8.81 -14.34
N ASN A 172 14.96 -9.94 -13.77
CA ASN A 172 15.46 -11.13 -14.48
C ASN A 172 14.44 -12.28 -14.50
N THR A 173 13.15 -12.00 -14.40
CA THR A 173 12.11 -13.02 -14.53
C THR A 173 11.87 -13.41 -15.98
N VAL A 174 11.53 -14.69 -16.20
CA VAL A 174 11.16 -15.24 -17.49
C VAL A 174 9.65 -15.52 -17.55
N LEU A 175 9.08 -15.30 -18.71
CA LEU A 175 7.70 -15.66 -19.01
C LEU A 175 7.72 -16.81 -20.03
N ASP A 176 7.23 -17.98 -19.65
CA ASP A 176 7.17 -19.16 -20.51
C ASP A 176 6.03 -19.05 -21.55
N ASP A 177 4.84 -18.66 -21.08
CA ASP A 177 3.70 -18.45 -21.97
C ASP A 177 3.80 -17.07 -22.63
N LYS A 178 4.04 -17.06 -23.94
CA LYS A 178 4.12 -15.86 -24.79
C LYS A 178 2.81 -15.54 -25.53
N SER A 179 1.74 -16.27 -25.26
CA SER A 179 0.44 -16.02 -25.90
C SER A 179 -0.10 -14.61 -25.61
N ASN A 180 -0.91 -14.08 -26.52
CA ASN A 180 -1.45 -12.72 -26.40
C ASN A 180 -2.89 -12.69 -25.84
N ALA A 181 -3.55 -13.84 -25.73
CA ALA A 181 -4.93 -13.93 -25.27
C ALA A 181 -5.00 -14.69 -23.95
N PHE A 182 -5.74 -14.15 -22.97
CA PHE A 182 -5.96 -14.75 -21.64
C PHE A 182 -4.68 -15.20 -20.92
N ASN A 183 -3.57 -14.48 -21.11
CA ASN A 183 -2.28 -14.80 -20.51
C ASN A 183 -2.20 -14.29 -19.08
N THR A 184 -2.69 -15.09 -18.13
CA THR A 184 -2.61 -14.78 -16.68
C THR A 184 -1.17 -14.75 -16.17
N ALA A 185 -0.28 -15.59 -16.73
CA ALA A 185 1.15 -15.60 -16.34
C ALA A 185 1.82 -14.24 -16.66
N ARG A 186 1.45 -13.61 -17.77
CA ARG A 186 1.94 -12.25 -18.11
C ARG A 186 1.43 -11.21 -17.11
N VAL A 187 0.15 -11.29 -16.74
CA VAL A 187 -0.44 -10.39 -15.72
C VAL A 187 0.30 -10.56 -14.40
N GLU A 188 0.51 -11.79 -13.95
CA GLU A 188 1.22 -12.08 -12.70
C GLU A 188 2.68 -11.61 -12.71
N ALA A 189 3.36 -11.67 -13.86
CA ALA A 189 4.71 -11.15 -14.00
C ALA A 189 4.74 -9.60 -13.91
N LEU A 190 3.76 -8.92 -14.49
CA LEU A 190 3.62 -7.46 -14.37
C LEU A 190 3.20 -7.03 -12.95
N GLU A 191 2.34 -7.82 -12.31
CA GLU A 191 1.97 -7.60 -10.90
C GLU A 191 3.15 -7.75 -9.96
N LEU A 192 4.10 -8.66 -10.25
CA LEU A 192 5.30 -8.81 -9.43
C LEU A 192 6.16 -7.54 -9.42
N ASP A 193 6.28 -6.84 -10.56
CA ASP A 193 6.96 -5.54 -10.61
C ASP A 193 6.26 -4.53 -9.67
N ASN A 194 4.93 -4.44 -9.72
CA ASN A 194 4.16 -3.51 -8.89
C ASN A 194 4.21 -3.88 -7.40
N LEU A 195 4.13 -5.18 -7.11
CA LEU A 195 4.22 -5.70 -5.73
C LEU A 195 5.57 -5.38 -5.11
N PHE A 196 6.65 -5.48 -5.89
CA PHE A 196 7.99 -5.14 -5.42
C PHE A 196 8.10 -3.67 -5.05
N GLU A 197 7.64 -2.74 -5.90
CA GLU A 197 7.69 -1.30 -5.62
C GLU A 197 6.90 -0.94 -4.34
N THR A 198 5.72 -1.54 -4.17
CA THR A 198 4.91 -1.33 -2.96
C THR A 198 5.59 -1.88 -1.71
N ALA A 199 6.20 -3.07 -1.80
CA ALA A 199 6.94 -3.69 -0.72
C ALA A 199 8.17 -2.84 -0.32
N TYR A 200 8.91 -2.36 -1.31
CA TYR A 200 10.10 -1.53 -1.10
C TYR A 200 9.75 -0.20 -0.44
N ALA A 201 8.70 0.49 -0.92
CA ALA A 201 8.17 1.71 -0.30
C ALA A 201 7.78 1.48 1.17
N THR A 202 7.11 0.37 1.45
CA THR A 202 6.72 -0.02 2.82
C THR A 202 7.96 -0.26 3.70
N ALA A 203 8.97 -0.94 3.18
CA ALA A 203 10.20 -1.26 3.91
C ALA A 203 10.98 0.01 4.28
N ILE A 204 11.24 0.88 3.32
CA ILE A 204 11.94 2.15 3.56
C ILE A 204 11.18 3.03 4.55
N ALA A 205 9.86 3.20 4.36
CA ALA A 205 9.04 4.00 5.26
C ALA A 205 9.03 3.44 6.70
N ALA A 206 9.01 2.10 6.85
CA ALA A 206 9.04 1.46 8.15
C ALA A 206 10.39 1.60 8.88
N ILE A 207 11.51 1.54 8.14
CA ILE A 207 12.86 1.74 8.70
C ILE A 207 13.03 3.17 9.20
N GLU A 208 12.64 4.16 8.40
CA GLU A 208 12.80 5.57 8.71
C GLU A 208 11.93 6.04 9.87
N ARG A 209 10.73 5.48 10.03
CA ARG A 209 9.80 5.88 11.10
C ARG A 209 10.20 5.28 12.45
N LYS A 210 10.85 6.09 13.29
CA LYS A 210 11.40 5.70 14.60
C LYS A 210 10.41 5.97 15.74
N GLU A 211 9.24 5.36 15.65
CA GLU A 211 8.18 5.40 16.65
C GLU A 211 7.28 4.16 16.52
N SER A 212 6.36 3.96 17.44
CA SER A 212 5.24 3.04 17.30
C SER A 212 3.93 3.82 17.21
N ARG A 213 3.17 3.63 16.10
CA ARG A 213 1.90 4.33 15.85
C ARG A 213 0.93 3.44 15.06
N GLY A 214 -0.22 3.15 15.64
CA GLY A 214 -1.26 2.35 14.99
C GLY A 214 -0.76 0.95 14.62
N ALA A 215 -0.75 0.61 13.34
CA ALA A 215 -0.27 -0.69 12.86
C ALA A 215 1.26 -0.78 12.77
N HIS A 216 1.98 0.34 12.84
CA HIS A 216 3.44 0.36 12.88
C HIS A 216 3.93 0.15 14.30
N ALA A 217 4.32 -1.07 14.65
CA ALA A 217 4.83 -1.45 15.95
C ALA A 217 6.33 -1.76 15.89
N ARG A 218 7.14 -0.97 16.62
CA ARG A 218 8.60 -1.07 16.71
C ARG A 218 8.99 -1.59 18.09
N ASN A 219 9.77 -2.67 18.16
CA ASN A 219 10.30 -3.19 19.43
C ASN A 219 11.41 -2.29 20.00
N ASP A 220 12.12 -1.59 19.13
CA ASP A 220 13.22 -0.66 19.45
C ASP A 220 12.75 0.78 19.69
N TYR A 221 11.51 1.13 19.30
CA TYR A 221 10.85 2.43 19.50
C TYR A 221 9.40 2.23 19.89
N THR A 222 9.14 1.82 21.13
CA THR A 222 7.80 1.38 21.60
C THR A 222 6.79 2.52 21.72
N GLU A 223 7.27 3.76 21.91
CA GLU A 223 6.42 4.91 22.17
C GLU A 223 6.05 5.66 20.88
N ARG A 224 4.92 6.36 20.91
CA ARG A 224 4.49 7.31 19.89
C ARG A 224 5.25 8.62 20.06
N ASP A 225 5.77 9.17 18.98
CA ASP A 225 6.50 10.43 18.96
C ASP A 225 5.74 11.49 18.16
N ASP A 226 4.90 12.26 18.84
CA ASP A 226 4.11 13.33 18.21
C ASP A 226 4.93 14.59 17.87
N VAL A 227 6.18 14.70 18.35
CA VAL A 227 7.06 15.83 18.04
C VAL A 227 7.70 15.66 16.67
N ASN A 228 8.23 14.48 16.39
CA ASN A 228 9.00 14.22 15.17
C ASN A 228 8.19 13.51 14.08
N TRP A 229 7.12 12.76 14.45
CA TRP A 229 6.43 11.84 13.57
C TRP A 229 4.92 12.07 13.43
N LEU A 230 4.38 13.19 13.93
CA LEU A 230 2.99 13.58 13.63
C LEU A 230 2.86 14.09 12.20
N CYS A 231 3.25 13.27 11.24
CA CYS A 231 3.29 13.56 9.82
C CYS A 231 3.10 12.29 9.00
N HIS A 232 2.77 12.44 7.72
CA HIS A 232 2.85 11.37 6.74
C HIS A 232 4.30 11.17 6.31
N SER A 233 4.70 9.92 6.06
CA SER A 233 5.93 9.58 5.35
C SER A 233 5.60 9.46 3.86
N LEU A 234 6.33 10.18 3.00
CA LEU A 234 6.19 10.14 1.56
C LEU A 234 7.39 9.44 0.94
N TYR A 235 7.17 8.36 0.21
CA TYR A 235 8.22 7.68 -0.52
C TYR A 235 8.36 8.24 -1.94
N PHE A 236 9.59 8.57 -2.33
CA PHE A 236 9.95 9.02 -3.68
C PHE A 236 10.74 7.92 -4.37
N PRO A 237 10.16 7.21 -5.34
CA PRO A 237 10.78 6.03 -5.96
C PRO A 237 12.04 6.37 -6.77
N GLU A 238 12.11 7.53 -7.39
CA GLU A 238 13.26 7.96 -8.21
C GLU A 238 14.55 8.08 -7.40
N THR A 239 14.44 8.54 -6.16
CA THR A 239 15.57 8.74 -5.24
C THR A 239 15.65 7.71 -4.14
N LYS A 240 14.63 6.85 -4.01
CA LYS A 240 14.45 5.90 -2.89
C LYS A 240 14.53 6.55 -1.51
N THR A 241 13.99 7.77 -1.39
CA THR A 241 14.03 8.58 -0.15
C THR A 241 12.66 8.79 0.44
N ILE A 242 12.64 9.17 1.73
CA ILE A 242 11.42 9.54 2.46
C ILE A 242 11.40 11.03 2.72
N GLY A 243 10.31 11.68 2.30
CA GLY A 243 9.93 13.02 2.72
C GLY A 243 8.84 12.99 3.80
N LYS A 244 8.48 14.17 4.29
CA LYS A 244 7.42 14.34 5.28
C LYS A 244 6.36 15.30 4.77
N ARG A 245 5.11 15.02 5.11
CA ARG A 245 3.95 15.86 4.83
C ARG A 245 3.16 16.01 6.11
N ASP A 246 2.81 17.24 6.46
CA ASP A 246 2.06 17.53 7.68
C ASP A 246 0.67 16.91 7.65
N VAL A 247 0.18 16.51 8.82
CA VAL A 247 -1.21 16.09 9.00
C VAL A 247 -2.10 17.33 9.11
N ASN A 248 -3.19 17.37 8.36
CA ASN A 248 -4.16 18.44 8.44
C ASN A 248 -5.14 18.23 9.62
N PHE A 249 -5.02 19.02 10.67
CA PHE A 249 -5.90 19.03 11.84
C PHE A 249 -6.99 20.13 11.78
N ALA A 250 -7.19 20.77 10.63
CA ALA A 250 -8.18 21.83 10.44
C ALA A 250 -9.42 21.35 9.66
N PRO A 251 -10.32 20.53 10.25
CA PRO A 251 -11.54 20.10 9.59
C PRO A 251 -12.47 21.32 9.38
N LYS A 252 -13.20 21.34 8.24
CA LYS A 252 -14.05 22.50 7.87
C LYS A 252 -15.36 22.57 8.64
N THR A 253 -15.93 21.44 9.07
CA THR A 253 -17.33 21.33 9.52
C THR A 253 -17.50 20.76 10.93
N VAL A 254 -16.45 20.23 11.52
CA VAL A 254 -16.45 19.66 12.88
C VAL A 254 -15.24 20.19 13.67
N PRO A 255 -15.29 20.22 15.01
CA PRO A 255 -14.12 20.59 15.80
C PRO A 255 -13.00 19.55 15.63
N PRO A 256 -11.73 19.95 15.69
CA PRO A 256 -10.61 19.02 15.65
C PRO A 256 -10.60 18.12 16.90
N PHE A 257 -10.08 16.91 16.75
CA PHE A 257 -9.83 16.01 17.85
C PHE A 257 -8.34 15.96 18.13
N GLU A 258 -7.98 16.19 19.40
CA GLU A 258 -6.59 16.05 19.83
C GLU A 258 -6.13 14.59 19.81
N PRO A 259 -4.87 14.33 19.44
CA PRO A 259 -4.30 13.00 19.54
C PRO A 259 -4.36 12.47 20.98
N LYS A 260 -4.93 11.28 21.16
CA LYS A 260 -5.06 10.64 22.48
C LYS A 260 -4.31 9.32 22.53
N ILE A 261 -3.82 8.97 23.70
CA ILE A 261 -3.31 7.62 23.98
C ILE A 261 -4.50 6.65 23.88
N ARG A 262 -4.31 5.57 23.16
CA ARG A 262 -5.32 4.52 23.04
C ARG A 262 -5.43 3.77 24.37
N VAL A 263 -6.64 3.71 24.93
CA VAL A 263 -6.96 2.92 26.12
C VAL A 263 -7.84 1.76 25.65
N TYR A 264 -7.51 0.54 26.10
CA TYR A 264 -8.26 -0.69 25.80
C TYR A 264 -9.17 -1.06 26.98
#